data_c4899572ea40f581692e33ac22fd0977
#
_entry.id   c4899572ea40f581692e33ac22fd0977
#
_cell.length_a   1.000
_cell.length_b   1.000
_cell.length_c   1.000
_cell.angle_alpha   90.00
_cell.angle_beta   90.00
_cell.angle_gamma   90.00
#
_symmetry.space_group_name_H-M   'P 1'
#
loop_
_entity.id
_entity.type
_entity.pdbx_description
1 polymer ?
#
loop_
_entity_poly.entity_id
_entity_poly.type
_entity_poly.pdbx_seq_one_letter_code
_entity_poly.pdbx_strand_id
1 'polypeptide(L)'
;MLKGKTAIVTGSSSGIGLGVARALAGQGANIMLNGFGDTPETVAKLKTEFAAMGVKVDYNPADVTKPDQLAAMVDAAHKNLGGVDILVNNAGIQFVSPIDQFPIEKWDAVIATNLSSAFYATRLVLDAMKTKGWGRVINIASAHGLVASAGKSAYVAAKHGIVGFTKVTALESAGTGVTSNAICPGWVLTPLVQKQIDAIVAKDGISNAQASEKLLSEKQPSKQFVTPEQIGGLAVFLCSDAAAQITGSAYSIDGGWVAQ
;
A
#
# COMPACT_ATOMS: atom_id res chain seq x y z
N MET A 1 -10.51 3.42 -18.32
CA MET A 1 -10.09 4.69 -17.73
C MET A 1 -8.56 4.82 -17.74
N LEU A 2 -7.80 3.78 -17.35
CA LEU A 2 -6.33 3.83 -17.24
C LEU A 2 -5.58 3.16 -18.41
N LYS A 3 -6.22 2.96 -19.56
CA LYS A 3 -5.57 2.33 -20.73
C LYS A 3 -4.33 3.13 -21.15
N GLY A 4 -3.21 2.43 -21.31
CA GLY A 4 -1.91 3.02 -21.65
C GLY A 4 -1.14 3.62 -20.47
N LYS A 5 -1.71 3.64 -19.26
CA LYS A 5 -1.00 3.99 -18.02
C LYS A 5 -0.30 2.78 -17.44
N THR A 6 0.77 3.02 -16.71
CA THR A 6 1.54 1.97 -16.01
C THR A 6 1.58 2.25 -14.51
N ALA A 7 1.25 1.26 -13.71
CA ALA A 7 1.31 1.32 -12.26
C ALA A 7 2.41 0.41 -11.69
N ILE A 8 3.22 0.94 -10.79
CA ILE A 8 4.04 0.14 -9.86
C ILE A 8 3.24 0.02 -8.56
N VAL A 9 3.08 -1.20 -8.05
CA VAL A 9 2.45 -1.47 -6.76
C VAL A 9 3.41 -2.28 -5.91
N THR A 10 3.98 -1.67 -4.87
CA THR A 10 4.91 -2.38 -3.97
C THR A 10 4.16 -3.33 -3.05
N GLY A 11 4.75 -4.52 -2.80
CA GLY A 11 4.12 -5.55 -1.98
C GLY A 11 2.79 -6.05 -2.55
N SER A 12 2.71 -6.28 -3.86
CA SER A 12 1.48 -6.58 -4.59
C SER A 12 1.27 -8.06 -4.92
N SER A 13 2.08 -8.95 -4.36
CA SER A 13 1.87 -10.40 -4.51
C SER A 13 0.73 -10.96 -3.64
N SER A 14 0.23 -10.19 -2.68
CA SER A 14 -0.86 -10.59 -1.79
C SER A 14 -1.61 -9.40 -1.18
N GLY A 15 -2.70 -9.69 -0.46
CA GLY A 15 -3.40 -8.73 0.40
C GLY A 15 -3.86 -7.45 -0.32
N ILE A 16 -3.66 -6.31 0.35
CA ILE A 16 -4.10 -5.00 -0.14
C ILE A 16 -3.44 -4.66 -1.48
N GLY A 17 -2.12 -4.85 -1.59
CA GLY A 17 -1.38 -4.54 -2.81
C GLY A 17 -1.90 -5.30 -4.02
N LEU A 18 -2.21 -6.57 -3.87
CA LEU A 18 -2.79 -7.39 -4.95
C LEU A 18 -4.20 -6.91 -5.32
N GLY A 19 -5.05 -6.57 -4.34
CA GLY A 19 -6.39 -6.01 -4.60
C GLY A 19 -6.32 -4.70 -5.35
N VAL A 20 -5.40 -3.80 -4.98
CA VAL A 20 -5.17 -2.53 -5.68
C VAL A 20 -4.65 -2.77 -7.11
N ALA A 21 -3.67 -3.67 -7.27
CA ALA A 21 -3.14 -4.01 -8.60
C ALA A 21 -4.23 -4.56 -9.53
N ARG A 22 -5.10 -5.46 -9.03
CA ARG A 22 -6.25 -5.99 -9.78
C ARG A 22 -7.23 -4.90 -10.18
N ALA A 23 -7.56 -3.99 -9.26
CA ALA A 23 -8.49 -2.90 -9.54
C ALA A 23 -7.95 -1.93 -10.61
N LEU A 24 -6.66 -1.58 -10.56
CA LEU A 24 -6.00 -0.75 -11.57
C LEU A 24 -5.91 -1.47 -12.93
N ALA A 25 -5.57 -2.76 -12.95
CA ALA A 25 -5.55 -3.58 -14.15
C ALA A 25 -6.94 -3.69 -14.78
N GLY A 26 -8.00 -3.85 -13.99
CA GLY A 26 -9.40 -3.85 -14.45
C GLY A 26 -9.81 -2.54 -15.13
N GLN A 27 -9.09 -1.44 -14.89
CA GLN A 27 -9.25 -0.16 -15.61
C GLN A 27 -8.31 -0.02 -16.82
N GLY A 28 -7.53 -1.05 -17.12
CA GLY A 28 -6.64 -1.11 -18.28
C GLY A 28 -5.21 -0.62 -18.04
N ALA A 29 -4.79 -0.42 -16.78
CA ALA A 29 -3.41 -0.08 -16.46
C ALA A 29 -2.49 -1.30 -16.62
N ASN A 30 -1.31 -1.10 -17.19
CA ASN A 30 -0.22 -2.07 -17.12
C ASN A 30 0.33 -2.12 -15.69
N ILE A 31 0.76 -3.28 -15.22
CA ILE A 31 1.15 -3.47 -13.83
C ILE A 31 2.58 -4.00 -13.71
N MET A 32 3.41 -3.27 -12.97
CA MET A 32 4.62 -3.79 -12.36
C MET A 32 4.26 -4.31 -10.98
N LEU A 33 4.21 -5.62 -10.83
CA LEU A 33 4.06 -6.29 -9.54
C LEU A 33 5.38 -6.31 -8.80
N ASN A 34 5.32 -6.22 -7.48
CA ASN A 34 6.49 -6.38 -6.61
C ASN A 34 6.14 -7.27 -5.42
N GLY A 35 7.04 -8.16 -5.10
CA GLY A 35 7.00 -9.01 -3.90
C GLY A 35 8.42 -9.42 -3.53
N PHE A 36 8.62 -9.77 -2.27
CA PHE A 36 9.92 -10.21 -1.76
C PHE A 36 9.83 -11.64 -1.25
N GLY A 37 10.62 -12.53 -1.84
CA GLY A 37 10.63 -13.94 -1.47
C GLY A 37 9.49 -14.77 -2.04
N ASP A 38 8.79 -14.28 -3.06
CA ASP A 38 7.75 -15.05 -3.76
C ASP A 38 8.36 -16.20 -4.57
N THR A 39 7.65 -17.33 -4.64
CA THR A 39 8.09 -18.47 -5.44
C THR A 39 7.85 -18.25 -6.94
N PRO A 40 8.64 -18.90 -7.81
CA PRO A 40 8.41 -18.83 -9.28
C PRO A 40 6.97 -19.19 -9.70
N GLU A 41 6.35 -20.14 -9.01
CA GLU A 41 4.98 -20.59 -9.27
C GLU A 41 3.96 -19.47 -8.95
N THR A 42 4.15 -18.79 -7.82
CA THR A 42 3.33 -17.64 -7.42
C THR A 42 3.43 -16.53 -8.46
N VAL A 43 4.66 -16.19 -8.87
CA VAL A 43 4.91 -15.16 -9.89
C VAL A 43 4.28 -15.52 -11.23
N ALA A 44 4.43 -16.78 -11.68
CA ALA A 44 3.85 -17.26 -12.93
C ALA A 44 2.32 -17.19 -12.92
N LYS A 45 1.69 -17.60 -11.80
CA LYS A 45 0.23 -17.51 -11.62
C LYS A 45 -0.26 -16.07 -11.70
N LEU A 46 0.41 -15.16 -11.01
CA LEU A 46 0.05 -13.73 -11.03
C LEU A 46 0.21 -13.15 -12.44
N LYS A 47 1.32 -13.39 -13.12
CA LYS A 47 1.51 -12.92 -14.51
C LYS A 47 0.43 -13.45 -15.45
N THR A 48 0.04 -14.72 -15.34
CA THR A 48 -1.04 -15.31 -16.12
C THR A 48 -2.38 -14.63 -15.83
N GLU A 49 -2.69 -14.40 -14.58
CA GLU A 49 -3.93 -13.72 -14.16
C GLU A 49 -4.04 -12.32 -14.77
N PHE A 50 -3.01 -11.50 -14.62
CA PHE A 50 -3.04 -10.12 -15.14
C PHE A 50 -3.01 -10.07 -16.68
N ALA A 51 -2.28 -10.98 -17.33
CA ALA A 51 -2.30 -11.10 -18.79
C ALA A 51 -3.71 -11.44 -19.31
N ALA A 52 -4.45 -12.30 -18.61
CA ALA A 52 -5.84 -12.62 -18.94
C ALA A 52 -6.80 -11.42 -18.82
N MET A 53 -6.42 -10.37 -18.05
CA MET A 53 -7.15 -9.10 -17.98
C MET A 53 -6.87 -8.17 -19.18
N GLY A 54 -6.00 -8.59 -20.12
CA GLY A 54 -5.67 -7.83 -21.34
C GLY A 54 -4.69 -6.68 -21.12
N VAL A 55 -3.95 -6.67 -20.03
CA VAL A 55 -2.92 -5.67 -19.73
C VAL A 55 -1.52 -6.26 -19.78
N LYS A 56 -0.51 -5.41 -20.00
CA LYS A 56 0.88 -5.82 -19.81
C LYS A 56 1.18 -5.94 -18.32
N VAL A 57 1.90 -6.99 -17.96
CA VAL A 57 2.31 -7.24 -16.58
C VAL A 57 3.78 -7.65 -16.53
N ASP A 58 4.48 -7.13 -15.54
CA ASP A 58 5.79 -7.62 -15.16
C ASP A 58 5.91 -7.76 -13.64
N TYR A 59 6.94 -8.44 -13.18
CA TYR A 59 7.20 -8.68 -11.76
C TYR A 59 8.67 -8.38 -11.44
N ASN A 60 8.89 -7.70 -10.32
CA ASN A 60 10.22 -7.42 -9.83
C ASN A 60 10.35 -7.80 -8.34
N PRO A 61 11.35 -8.65 -7.95
CA PRO A 61 11.53 -9.11 -6.57
C PRO A 61 12.27 -8.12 -5.67
N ALA A 62 12.32 -6.84 -6.02
CA ALA A 62 13.05 -5.82 -5.27
C ALA A 62 12.69 -5.83 -3.78
N ASP A 63 13.70 -5.85 -2.93
CA ASP A 63 13.59 -5.44 -1.54
C ASP A 63 13.41 -3.92 -1.50
N VAL A 64 12.22 -3.47 -1.11
CA VAL A 64 11.86 -2.04 -1.10
C VAL A 64 12.69 -1.21 -0.13
N THR A 65 13.43 -1.83 0.78
CA THR A 65 14.35 -1.15 1.70
C THR A 65 15.70 -0.80 1.03
N LYS A 66 15.92 -1.27 -0.21
CA LYS A 66 17.16 -1.09 -0.98
C LYS A 66 16.93 -0.12 -2.14
N PRO A 67 17.43 1.13 -2.07
CA PRO A 67 17.21 2.15 -3.11
C PRO A 67 17.65 1.73 -4.51
N ASP A 68 18.75 1.00 -4.62
CA ASP A 68 19.29 0.47 -5.89
C ASP A 68 18.36 -0.57 -6.54
N GLN A 69 17.73 -1.44 -5.72
CA GLN A 69 16.76 -2.41 -6.23
C GLN A 69 15.45 -1.73 -6.66
N LEU A 70 15.02 -0.69 -5.94
CA LEU A 70 13.87 0.13 -6.36
C LEU A 70 14.16 0.86 -7.68
N ALA A 71 15.38 1.40 -7.86
CA ALA A 71 15.78 2.02 -9.12
C ALA A 71 15.73 1.01 -10.27
N ALA A 72 16.27 -0.20 -10.08
CA ALA A 72 16.20 -1.27 -11.08
C ALA A 72 14.76 -1.68 -11.41
N MET A 73 13.85 -1.67 -10.44
CA MET A 73 12.42 -1.93 -10.67
C MET A 73 11.77 -0.83 -11.52
N VAL A 74 12.08 0.44 -11.25
CA VAL A 74 11.57 1.58 -12.03
C VAL A 74 12.10 1.51 -13.47
N ASP A 75 13.39 1.21 -13.65
CA ASP A 75 14.01 1.03 -14.98
C ASP A 75 13.34 -0.12 -15.76
N ALA A 76 13.06 -1.24 -15.07
CA ALA A 76 12.34 -2.36 -15.68
C ALA A 76 10.91 -1.95 -16.10
N ALA A 77 10.20 -1.15 -15.31
CA ALA A 77 8.88 -0.63 -15.67
C ALA A 77 8.95 0.29 -16.91
N HIS A 78 9.95 1.15 -16.99
CA HIS A 78 10.19 1.99 -18.18
C HIS A 78 10.44 1.14 -19.41
N LYS A 79 11.32 0.14 -19.32
CA LYS A 79 11.71 -0.73 -20.44
C LYS A 79 10.57 -1.64 -20.93
N ASN A 80 9.87 -2.27 -20.00
CA ASN A 80 8.96 -3.37 -20.33
C ASN A 80 7.49 -2.91 -20.45
N LEU A 81 7.12 -1.84 -19.74
CA LEU A 81 5.73 -1.37 -19.62
C LEU A 81 5.51 0.06 -20.15
N GLY A 82 6.59 0.78 -20.52
CA GLY A 82 6.53 2.09 -21.18
C GLY A 82 6.53 3.29 -20.23
N GLY A 83 6.86 3.11 -18.96
CA GLY A 83 6.99 4.21 -18.00
C GLY A 83 6.35 3.91 -16.64
N VAL A 84 6.19 4.95 -15.81
CA VAL A 84 5.47 4.89 -14.54
C VAL A 84 4.56 6.10 -14.44
N ASP A 85 3.25 5.86 -14.42
CA ASP A 85 2.22 6.89 -14.28
C ASP A 85 1.60 6.87 -12.88
N ILE A 86 1.54 5.70 -12.27
CA ILE A 86 0.92 5.48 -10.96
C ILE A 86 1.93 4.75 -10.07
N LEU A 87 2.18 5.30 -8.90
CA LEU A 87 2.97 4.65 -7.86
C LEU A 87 2.08 4.37 -6.65
N VAL A 88 1.96 3.10 -6.26
CA VAL A 88 1.28 2.69 -5.03
C VAL A 88 2.30 2.16 -4.05
N ASN A 89 2.63 2.97 -3.04
CA ASN A 89 3.48 2.59 -1.92
C ASN A 89 2.64 1.79 -0.91
N ASN A 90 2.65 0.46 -1.04
CA ASN A 90 1.84 -0.43 -0.23
C ASN A 90 2.68 -1.38 0.63
N ALA A 91 3.91 -1.71 0.25
CA ALA A 91 4.76 -2.61 1.04
C ALA A 91 4.82 -2.19 2.51
N GLY A 92 4.65 -3.14 3.41
CA GLY A 92 4.64 -2.84 4.83
C GLY A 92 4.73 -4.07 5.71
N ILE A 93 5.37 -3.91 6.86
CA ILE A 93 5.51 -4.90 7.92
C ILE A 93 5.08 -4.31 9.25
N GLN A 94 4.79 -5.17 10.21
CA GLN A 94 4.43 -4.77 11.57
C GLN A 94 5.13 -5.66 12.59
N PHE A 95 5.50 -5.05 13.71
CA PHE A 95 5.93 -5.73 14.92
C PHE A 95 5.21 -5.10 16.11
N VAL A 96 4.85 -5.89 17.11
CA VAL A 96 4.09 -5.46 18.30
C VAL A 96 4.91 -5.77 19.53
N SER A 97 5.23 -4.74 20.30
CA SER A 97 5.96 -4.82 21.57
C SER A 97 5.76 -3.54 22.37
N PRO A 98 5.77 -3.56 23.71
CA PRO A 98 5.90 -2.35 24.52
C PRO A 98 7.14 -1.54 24.12
N ILE A 99 7.09 -0.22 24.27
CA ILE A 99 8.15 0.66 23.75
C ILE A 99 9.50 0.44 24.45
N ASP A 100 9.50 0.13 25.72
CA ASP A 100 10.68 -0.18 26.55
C ASP A 100 11.31 -1.54 26.25
N GLN A 101 10.58 -2.41 25.55
CA GLN A 101 11.03 -3.76 25.15
C GLN A 101 11.09 -3.90 23.62
N PHE A 102 10.89 -2.81 22.87
CA PHE A 102 10.84 -2.86 21.42
C PHE A 102 12.25 -3.05 20.83
N PRO A 103 12.55 -4.15 20.12
CA PRO A 103 13.89 -4.38 19.57
C PRO A 103 14.23 -3.30 18.51
N ILE A 104 15.44 -2.74 18.62
CA ILE A 104 15.89 -1.65 17.74
C ILE A 104 15.88 -2.08 16.26
N GLU A 105 16.35 -3.30 15.98
CA GLU A 105 16.37 -3.85 14.61
C GLU A 105 14.96 -4.03 14.02
N LYS A 106 13.94 -4.25 14.86
CA LYS A 106 12.53 -4.30 14.42
C LYS A 106 11.98 -2.92 14.16
N TRP A 107 12.37 -1.93 14.99
CA TRP A 107 12.06 -0.53 14.73
C TRP A 107 12.62 -0.09 13.38
N ASP A 108 13.91 -0.29 13.16
CA ASP A 108 14.59 0.11 11.93
C ASP A 108 13.98 -0.57 10.70
N ALA A 109 13.68 -1.86 10.78
CA ALA A 109 13.04 -2.61 9.70
C ALA A 109 11.64 -2.07 9.36
N VAL A 110 10.83 -1.73 10.38
CA VAL A 110 9.49 -1.15 10.17
C VAL A 110 9.58 0.23 9.54
N ILE A 111 10.47 1.10 10.02
CA ILE A 111 10.67 2.45 9.45
C ILE A 111 11.18 2.34 8.00
N ALA A 112 12.18 1.50 7.75
CA ALA A 112 12.74 1.31 6.42
C ALA A 112 11.69 0.83 5.42
N THR A 113 10.87 -0.17 5.80
CA THR A 113 9.87 -0.76 4.91
C THR A 113 8.64 0.12 4.74
N ASN A 114 8.10 0.71 5.81
CA ASN A 114 6.80 1.37 5.77
C ASN A 114 6.87 2.87 5.44
N LEU A 115 8.04 3.50 5.59
CA LEU A 115 8.21 4.94 5.38
C LEU A 115 9.33 5.26 4.39
N SER A 116 10.56 4.81 4.66
CA SER A 116 11.72 5.17 3.82
C SER A 116 11.57 4.64 2.40
N SER A 117 11.02 3.44 2.22
CA SER A 117 10.76 2.86 0.90
C SER A 117 9.86 3.73 0.03
N ALA A 118 8.82 4.34 0.63
CA ALA A 118 7.91 5.23 -0.09
C ALA A 118 8.62 6.49 -0.58
N PHE A 119 9.51 7.06 0.24
CA PHE A 119 10.36 8.17 -0.18
C PHE A 119 11.27 7.76 -1.34
N TYR A 120 11.95 6.63 -1.23
CA TYR A 120 12.87 6.16 -2.28
C TYR A 120 12.14 5.95 -3.61
N ALA A 121 11.01 5.23 -3.59
CA ALA A 121 10.23 4.96 -4.80
C ALA A 121 9.64 6.24 -5.41
N THR A 122 9.08 7.13 -4.58
CA THR A 122 8.51 8.41 -5.06
C THR A 122 9.57 9.30 -5.70
N ARG A 123 10.75 9.42 -5.08
CA ARG A 123 11.86 10.19 -5.62
C ARG A 123 12.28 9.75 -7.03
N LEU A 124 12.19 8.45 -7.32
CA LEU A 124 12.58 7.87 -8.62
C LEU A 124 11.60 8.18 -9.75
N VAL A 125 10.32 8.42 -9.44
CA VAL A 125 9.28 8.56 -10.47
C VAL A 125 8.72 9.98 -10.60
N LEU A 126 8.91 10.82 -9.58
CA LEU A 126 8.20 12.09 -9.44
C LEU A 126 8.54 13.09 -10.55
N ASP A 127 9.82 13.22 -10.91
CA ASP A 127 10.27 14.14 -11.95
C ASP A 127 9.70 13.79 -13.33
N ALA A 128 9.72 12.52 -13.70
CA ALA A 128 9.13 12.03 -14.94
C ALA A 128 7.60 12.25 -14.98
N MET A 129 6.90 12.05 -13.86
CA MET A 129 5.47 12.34 -13.74
C MET A 129 5.17 13.84 -13.93
N LYS A 130 5.96 14.71 -13.29
CA LYS A 130 5.83 16.18 -13.42
C LYS A 130 6.08 16.62 -14.87
N THR A 131 7.13 16.15 -15.50
CA THR A 131 7.48 16.44 -16.90
C THR A 131 6.38 16.00 -17.87
N LYS A 132 5.75 14.84 -17.60
CA LYS A 132 4.62 14.29 -18.37
C LYS A 132 3.32 15.09 -18.16
N GLY A 133 3.21 15.89 -17.10
CA GLY A 133 2.00 16.62 -16.73
C GLY A 133 0.89 15.72 -16.17
N TRP A 134 1.21 14.49 -15.75
CA TRP A 134 0.25 13.55 -15.15
C TRP A 134 0.96 12.50 -14.29
N GLY A 135 0.48 12.31 -13.08
CA GLY A 135 0.95 11.26 -12.17
C GLY A 135 0.04 11.06 -10.99
N ARG A 136 0.08 9.87 -10.41
CA ARG A 136 -0.67 9.52 -9.20
C ARG A 136 0.22 8.78 -8.22
N VAL A 137 0.49 9.39 -7.06
CA VAL A 137 1.18 8.75 -5.94
C VAL A 137 0.14 8.41 -4.88
N ILE A 138 -0.02 7.12 -4.59
CA ILE A 138 -0.97 6.62 -3.59
C ILE A 138 -0.17 5.90 -2.51
N ASN A 139 -0.26 6.40 -1.29
CA ASN A 139 0.40 5.82 -0.14
C ASN A 139 -0.60 5.01 0.70
N ILE A 140 -0.39 3.72 0.86
CA ILE A 140 -1.20 2.91 1.76
C ILE A 140 -0.70 3.14 3.19
N ALA A 141 -1.39 4.04 3.88
CA ALA A 141 -1.16 4.33 5.28
C ALA A 141 -1.87 3.29 6.16
N SER A 142 -2.70 3.72 7.09
CA SER A 142 -3.52 2.92 8.03
C SER A 142 -4.39 3.89 8.84
N ALA A 143 -5.42 3.41 9.52
CA ALA A 143 -6.02 4.11 10.65
C ALA A 143 -4.95 4.54 11.67
N HIS A 144 -3.89 3.74 11.84
CA HIS A 144 -2.70 4.08 12.64
C HIS A 144 -1.80 5.19 12.05
N GLY A 145 -2.17 5.78 10.94
CA GLY A 145 -1.59 7.05 10.46
C GLY A 145 -2.33 8.27 10.99
N LEU A 146 -3.47 8.07 11.66
CA LEU A 146 -4.36 9.11 12.18
C LEU A 146 -4.55 9.01 13.71
N VAL A 147 -4.52 7.78 14.23
CA VAL A 147 -4.64 7.47 15.66
C VAL A 147 -3.59 6.45 16.07
N ALA A 148 -3.44 6.20 17.39
CA ALA A 148 -2.44 5.28 17.90
C ALA A 148 -3.05 4.05 18.58
N SER A 149 -2.20 3.04 18.79
CA SER A 149 -2.47 1.89 19.68
C SER A 149 -1.19 1.50 20.43
N ALA A 150 -1.34 1.08 21.67
CA ALA A 150 -0.23 0.58 22.48
C ALA A 150 0.49 -0.59 21.77
N GLY A 151 1.79 -0.71 21.99
CA GLY A 151 2.62 -1.77 21.43
C GLY A 151 2.97 -1.63 19.95
N LYS A 152 2.59 -0.55 19.28
CA LYS A 152 2.77 -0.34 17.84
C LYS A 152 3.63 0.89 17.51
N SER A 153 4.59 1.22 18.36
CA SER A 153 5.38 2.46 18.28
C SER A 153 5.98 2.71 16.88
N ALA A 154 6.74 1.77 16.34
CA ALA A 154 7.37 1.91 15.02
C ALA A 154 6.33 2.00 13.89
N TYR A 155 5.28 1.17 13.94
CA TYR A 155 4.25 1.16 12.91
C TYR A 155 3.44 2.46 12.90
N VAL A 156 3.02 2.94 14.07
CA VAL A 156 2.29 4.21 14.21
C VAL A 156 3.17 5.38 13.75
N ALA A 157 4.44 5.43 14.18
CA ALA A 157 5.37 6.46 13.73
C ALA A 157 5.53 6.48 12.20
N ALA A 158 5.75 5.30 11.58
CA ALA A 158 5.87 5.17 10.14
C ALA A 158 4.59 5.59 9.40
N LYS A 159 3.41 5.18 9.89
CA LYS A 159 2.13 5.49 9.25
C LYS A 159 1.68 6.94 9.43
N HIS A 160 2.02 7.61 10.54
CA HIS A 160 1.90 9.07 10.66
C HIS A 160 2.90 9.78 9.73
N GLY A 161 4.15 9.30 9.68
CA GLY A 161 5.18 9.84 8.79
C GLY A 161 4.77 9.79 7.33
N ILE A 162 4.13 8.70 6.86
CA ILE A 162 3.70 8.59 5.46
C ILE A 162 2.53 9.53 5.13
N VAL A 163 1.65 9.83 6.09
CA VAL A 163 0.61 10.87 5.92
C VAL A 163 1.25 12.24 5.79
N GLY A 164 2.27 12.55 6.61
CA GLY A 164 3.06 13.77 6.48
C GLY A 164 3.79 13.85 5.14
N PHE A 165 4.47 12.78 4.74
CA PHE A 165 5.16 12.67 3.45
C PHE A 165 4.20 12.86 2.25
N THR A 166 2.99 12.32 2.33
CA THR A 166 1.93 12.52 1.32
C THR A 166 1.65 14.01 1.09
N LYS A 167 1.54 14.79 2.17
CA LYS A 167 1.26 16.24 2.10
C LYS A 167 2.41 17.02 1.45
N VAL A 168 3.66 16.69 1.82
CA VAL A 168 4.84 17.33 1.21
C VAL A 168 4.89 17.02 -0.29
N THR A 169 4.74 15.75 -0.68
CA THR A 169 4.73 15.34 -2.09
C THR A 169 3.63 16.06 -2.86
N ALA A 170 2.45 16.24 -2.28
CA ALA A 170 1.33 16.98 -2.88
C ALA A 170 1.68 18.46 -3.13
N LEU A 171 2.25 19.14 -2.12
CA LEU A 171 2.64 20.55 -2.22
C LEU A 171 3.75 20.75 -3.27
N GLU A 172 4.76 19.90 -3.28
CA GLU A 172 5.86 19.97 -4.25
C GLU A 172 5.45 19.59 -5.68
N SER A 173 4.28 19.00 -5.85
CA SER A 173 3.71 18.62 -7.16
C SER A 173 2.54 19.51 -7.59
N ALA A 174 2.17 20.49 -6.80
CA ALA A 174 1.04 21.39 -7.12
C ALA A 174 1.23 22.06 -8.48
N GLY A 175 0.17 22.09 -9.28
CA GLY A 175 0.18 22.70 -10.63
C GLY A 175 0.83 21.85 -11.72
N THR A 176 1.39 20.67 -11.42
CA THR A 176 2.09 19.82 -12.39
C THR A 176 1.23 18.67 -12.96
N GLY A 177 -0.04 18.57 -12.57
CA GLY A 177 -0.92 17.45 -12.93
C GLY A 177 -0.67 16.16 -12.14
N VAL A 178 0.26 16.18 -11.17
CA VAL A 178 0.54 15.06 -10.27
C VAL A 178 -0.21 15.25 -8.95
N THR A 179 -0.86 14.19 -8.46
CA THR A 179 -1.48 14.18 -7.13
C THR A 179 -0.84 13.13 -6.22
N SER A 180 -0.81 13.42 -4.92
CA SER A 180 -0.33 12.49 -3.90
C SER A 180 -1.36 12.39 -2.78
N ASN A 181 -1.88 11.17 -2.50
CA ASN A 181 -2.88 10.94 -1.48
C ASN A 181 -2.57 9.69 -0.65
N ALA A 182 -3.05 9.65 0.59
CA ALA A 182 -2.96 8.49 1.46
C ALA A 182 -4.32 7.81 1.58
N ILE A 183 -4.32 6.48 1.55
CA ILE A 183 -5.46 5.65 1.94
C ILE A 183 -5.15 5.09 3.32
N CYS A 184 -6.09 5.21 4.25
CA CYS A 184 -5.95 4.84 5.66
C CYS A 184 -6.94 3.71 6.00
N PRO A 185 -6.61 2.43 5.69
CA PRO A 185 -7.48 1.32 6.00
C PRO A 185 -7.56 1.04 7.51
N GLY A 186 -8.71 0.56 7.96
CA GLY A 186 -8.86 -0.16 9.22
C GLY A 186 -8.35 -1.60 9.11
N TRP A 187 -9.07 -2.54 9.77
CA TRP A 187 -8.76 -3.95 9.68
C TRP A 187 -9.14 -4.52 8.30
N VAL A 188 -8.14 -5.04 7.59
CA VAL A 188 -8.29 -5.74 6.30
C VAL A 188 -7.86 -7.18 6.49
N LEU A 189 -8.72 -8.14 6.18
CA LEU A 189 -8.37 -9.56 6.30
C LEU A 189 -7.28 -9.93 5.28
N THR A 190 -6.05 -9.86 5.72
CA THR A 190 -4.83 -10.17 4.98
C THR A 190 -4.03 -11.22 5.73
N PRO A 191 -3.01 -11.84 5.13
CA PRO A 191 -2.12 -12.74 5.87
C PRO A 191 -1.48 -12.11 7.12
N LEU A 192 -1.25 -10.79 7.11
CA LEU A 192 -0.75 -10.04 8.26
C LEU A 192 -1.76 -10.01 9.42
N VAL A 193 -3.04 -9.76 9.11
CA VAL A 193 -4.11 -9.70 10.10
C VAL A 193 -4.52 -11.10 10.56
N GLN A 194 -4.51 -12.09 9.65
CA GLN A 194 -4.76 -13.49 10.03
C GLN A 194 -3.80 -13.97 11.13
N LYS A 195 -2.51 -13.64 11.05
CA LYS A 195 -1.55 -13.96 12.11
C LYS A 195 -1.92 -13.36 13.47
N GLN A 196 -2.53 -12.18 13.49
CA GLN A 196 -3.01 -11.58 14.75
C GLN A 196 -4.24 -12.30 15.29
N ILE A 197 -5.15 -12.71 14.41
CA ILE A 197 -6.32 -13.53 14.76
C ILE A 197 -5.85 -14.88 15.33
N ASP A 198 -4.91 -15.55 14.67
CA ASP A 198 -4.34 -16.82 15.11
C ASP A 198 -3.69 -16.71 16.49
N ALA A 199 -3.00 -15.59 16.77
CA ALA A 199 -2.42 -15.32 18.08
C ALA A 199 -3.50 -15.15 19.18
N ILE A 200 -4.62 -14.52 18.86
CA ILE A 200 -5.77 -14.40 19.79
C ILE A 200 -6.39 -15.78 20.03
N VAL A 201 -6.61 -16.56 18.98
CA VAL A 201 -7.12 -17.94 19.08
C VAL A 201 -6.23 -18.77 20.02
N ALA A 202 -4.92 -18.73 19.80
CA ALA A 202 -3.95 -19.49 20.61
C ALA A 202 -3.90 -19.03 22.08
N LYS A 203 -4.02 -17.72 22.32
CA LYS A 203 -3.97 -17.13 23.67
C LYS A 203 -5.24 -17.39 24.46
N ASP A 204 -6.41 -17.20 23.82
CA ASP A 204 -7.71 -17.15 24.51
C ASP A 204 -8.49 -18.47 24.40
N GLY A 205 -8.05 -19.43 23.58
CA GLY A 205 -8.72 -20.72 23.39
C GLY A 205 -10.10 -20.60 22.70
N ILE A 206 -10.31 -19.57 21.88
CA ILE A 206 -11.58 -19.28 21.21
C ILE A 206 -11.50 -19.61 19.71
N SER A 207 -12.67 -19.67 19.05
CA SER A 207 -12.72 -19.91 17.60
C SER A 207 -12.18 -18.72 16.80
N ASN A 208 -11.80 -18.98 15.54
CA ASN A 208 -11.36 -17.93 14.60
C ASN A 208 -12.41 -16.84 14.42
N ALA A 209 -13.71 -17.21 14.36
CA ALA A 209 -14.81 -16.26 14.25
C ALA A 209 -14.90 -15.35 15.48
N GLN A 210 -14.80 -15.92 16.69
CA GLN A 210 -14.80 -15.14 17.94
C GLN A 210 -13.58 -14.24 18.08
N ALA A 211 -12.40 -14.71 17.66
CA ALA A 211 -11.17 -13.90 17.66
C ALA A 211 -11.28 -12.74 16.65
N SER A 212 -11.85 -12.98 15.48
CA SER A 212 -12.13 -11.94 14.48
C SER A 212 -13.11 -10.89 15.00
N GLU A 213 -14.22 -11.32 15.62
CA GLU A 213 -15.20 -10.41 16.22
C GLU A 213 -14.58 -9.59 17.35
N LYS A 214 -13.77 -10.22 18.22
CA LYS A 214 -13.04 -9.53 19.29
C LYS A 214 -12.12 -8.46 18.73
N LEU A 215 -11.32 -8.78 17.70
CA LEU A 215 -10.41 -7.85 17.05
C LEU A 215 -11.13 -6.64 16.43
N LEU A 216 -12.24 -6.90 15.72
CA LEU A 216 -13.05 -5.87 15.07
C LEU A 216 -13.76 -4.98 16.10
N SER A 217 -14.39 -5.59 17.10
CA SER A 217 -15.19 -4.87 18.12
C SER A 217 -14.36 -3.93 18.97
N GLU A 218 -13.04 -4.15 19.08
CA GLU A 218 -12.15 -3.28 19.85
C GLU A 218 -11.98 -1.90 19.21
N LYS A 219 -11.98 -1.82 17.86
CA LYS A 219 -11.55 -0.61 17.16
C LYS A 219 -12.44 -0.22 15.97
N GLN A 220 -13.17 -1.13 15.36
CA GLN A 220 -13.89 -0.92 14.11
C GLN A 220 -15.39 -1.03 14.32
N PRO A 221 -16.13 0.09 14.50
CA PRO A 221 -17.55 0.10 14.82
C PRO A 221 -18.44 -0.69 13.86
N SER A 222 -18.10 -0.74 12.58
CA SER A 222 -18.82 -1.52 11.57
C SER A 222 -18.78 -3.04 11.81
N LYS A 223 -17.83 -3.53 12.62
CA LYS A 223 -17.56 -4.96 12.88
C LYS A 223 -17.36 -5.80 11.61
N GLN A 224 -16.94 -5.17 10.52
CA GLN A 224 -16.67 -5.83 9.24
C GLN A 224 -15.25 -5.49 8.78
N PHE A 225 -14.52 -6.49 8.27
CA PHE A 225 -13.26 -6.22 7.63
C PHE A 225 -13.46 -5.37 6.37
N VAL A 226 -12.57 -4.40 6.17
CA VAL A 226 -12.41 -3.77 4.86
C VAL A 226 -11.82 -4.80 3.90
N THR A 227 -12.26 -4.79 2.65
CA THR A 227 -11.72 -5.72 1.65
C THR A 227 -10.64 -5.05 0.78
N PRO A 228 -9.69 -5.83 0.24
CA PRO A 228 -8.71 -5.32 -0.72
C PRO A 228 -9.36 -4.66 -1.94
N GLU A 229 -10.52 -5.16 -2.38
CA GLU A 229 -11.30 -4.63 -3.51
C GLU A 229 -11.87 -3.25 -3.21
N GLN A 230 -12.34 -2.99 -1.99
CA GLN A 230 -12.82 -1.67 -1.55
C GLN A 230 -11.66 -0.64 -1.58
N ILE A 231 -10.47 -1.04 -1.11
CA ILE A 231 -9.27 -0.19 -1.17
C ILE A 231 -8.86 0.05 -2.63
N GLY A 232 -8.92 -1.00 -3.47
CA GLY A 232 -8.68 -0.91 -4.90
C GLY A 232 -9.63 0.06 -5.60
N GLY A 233 -10.92 0.03 -5.25
CA GLY A 233 -11.93 0.97 -5.77
C GLY A 233 -11.60 2.42 -5.43
N LEU A 234 -11.16 2.70 -4.20
CA LEU A 234 -10.72 4.03 -3.79
C LEU A 234 -9.44 4.45 -4.54
N ALA A 235 -8.48 3.54 -4.72
CA ALA A 235 -7.28 3.82 -5.51
C ALA A 235 -7.61 4.16 -6.98
N VAL A 236 -8.55 3.45 -7.59
CA VAL A 236 -9.07 3.75 -8.94
C VAL A 236 -9.72 5.13 -8.97
N PHE A 237 -10.57 5.47 -8.01
CA PHE A 237 -11.15 6.81 -7.90
C PHE A 237 -10.09 7.90 -7.84
N LEU A 238 -9.07 7.74 -7.00
CA LEU A 238 -7.96 8.70 -6.87
C LEU A 238 -7.12 8.84 -8.16
N CYS A 239 -7.19 7.87 -9.06
CA CYS A 239 -6.57 7.94 -10.39
C CYS A 239 -7.47 8.58 -11.45
N SER A 240 -8.74 8.83 -11.17
CA SER A 240 -9.71 9.40 -12.13
C SER A 240 -9.56 10.91 -12.29
N ASP A 241 -10.16 11.43 -13.35
CA ASP A 241 -10.25 12.89 -13.60
C ASP A 241 -11.08 13.60 -12.53
N ALA A 242 -12.07 12.91 -11.95
CA ALA A 242 -12.87 13.43 -10.83
C ALA A 242 -12.03 13.75 -9.59
N ALA A 243 -10.88 13.08 -9.44
CA ALA A 243 -9.95 13.29 -8.33
C ALA A 243 -8.75 14.19 -8.70
N ALA A 244 -8.75 14.87 -9.86
CA ALA A 244 -7.61 15.65 -10.33
C ALA A 244 -7.22 16.82 -9.40
N GLN A 245 -8.15 17.31 -8.57
CA GLN A 245 -7.91 18.34 -7.56
C GLN A 245 -7.82 17.78 -6.13
N ILE A 246 -7.83 16.46 -5.99
CA ILE A 246 -7.67 15.78 -4.70
C ILE A 246 -6.18 15.45 -4.51
N THR A 247 -5.52 16.20 -3.64
CA THR A 247 -4.10 15.99 -3.32
C THR A 247 -3.80 16.35 -1.87
N GLY A 248 -2.84 15.69 -1.26
CA GLY A 248 -2.44 15.87 0.14
C GLY A 248 -3.43 15.31 1.17
N SER A 249 -4.46 14.59 0.72
CA SER A 249 -5.53 14.08 1.58
C SER A 249 -5.24 12.68 2.12
N ALA A 250 -5.78 12.40 3.31
CA ALA A 250 -5.78 11.08 3.93
C ALA A 250 -7.23 10.57 4.02
N TYR A 251 -7.52 9.49 3.32
CA TYR A 251 -8.86 8.92 3.22
C TYR A 251 -8.98 7.69 4.10
N SER A 252 -9.81 7.79 5.13
CA SER A 252 -10.16 6.64 5.96
C SER A 252 -11.09 5.70 5.20
N ILE A 253 -10.79 4.41 5.27
CA ILE A 253 -11.64 3.30 4.88
C ILE A 253 -11.52 2.25 5.98
N ASP A 254 -12.19 2.49 7.11
CA ASP A 254 -11.87 1.88 8.40
C ASP A 254 -13.11 1.50 9.25
N GLY A 255 -14.30 1.52 8.64
CA GLY A 255 -15.54 1.17 9.32
C GLY A 255 -15.86 2.06 10.53
N GLY A 256 -15.37 3.29 10.55
CA GLY A 256 -15.61 4.28 11.61
C GLY A 256 -14.57 4.27 12.74
N TRP A 257 -13.45 3.57 12.58
CA TRP A 257 -12.41 3.50 13.61
C TRP A 257 -11.91 4.88 14.07
N VAL A 258 -11.61 5.78 13.16
CA VAL A 258 -11.06 7.10 13.50
C VAL A 258 -12.12 8.19 13.72
N ALA A 259 -13.41 7.83 13.67
CA ALA A 259 -14.52 8.76 13.89
C ALA A 259 -14.96 8.86 15.37
N GLN A 260 -14.33 8.14 16.27
CA GLN A 260 -14.64 8.06 17.70
C GLN A 260 -13.49 8.56 18.58
#